data_d631a32bbe74f99908c018831d1f72d9
#
_entry.id   d631a32bbe74f99908c018831d1f72d9
#
_cell.length_a   1.000
_cell.length_b   1.000
_cell.length_c   1.000
_cell.angle_alpha   90.00
_cell.angle_beta   90.00
_cell.angle_gamma   90.00
#
_symmetry.space_group_name_H-M   'P 1'
#
loop_
_entity.id
_entity.type
_entity.pdbx_description
1 polymer ?
#
loop_
_entity_poly.entity_id
_entity_poly.type
_entity_poly.pdbx_seq_one_letter_code
_entity_poly.pdbx_strand_id
1 'polypeptide(L)'
;NEARKHNIWIVAGTIPIASKKVDKVYSCCIVFNNFGDIVSSYNKIHLFDVNIVETNEKYRESDYFLDGDSIAYVDTPFCRIGLAVCYDLRFPELFRRLSSQNIDLVCMPAAFTSFTGKAHWEHLIKARAIENLIYFASSAQGGYHVSGRETYGHSMIVNPWGETLDIIKNKSGVIISTIDINSQKNLRKNFPCLDHKKL
;
A
#
# COMPACT_ATOMS: atom_id res chain seq x y z
N ASN A 1 19.81 -8.04 5.18
CA ASN A 1 20.42 -8.45 6.48
C ASN A 1 19.43 -8.45 7.65
N GLU A 2 18.58 -7.41 7.81
CA GLU A 2 17.67 -7.28 8.97
C GLU A 2 16.57 -8.35 8.98
N ALA A 3 16.01 -8.73 7.83
CA ALA A 3 15.03 -9.80 7.73
C ALA A 3 15.58 -11.12 8.33
N ARG A 4 16.79 -11.51 7.92
CA ARG A 4 17.48 -12.72 8.42
C ARG A 4 17.85 -12.59 9.90
N LYS A 5 18.43 -11.46 10.30
CA LYS A 5 18.88 -11.21 11.67
C LYS A 5 17.74 -11.34 12.69
N HIS A 6 16.55 -10.85 12.33
CA HIS A 6 15.39 -10.85 13.22
C HIS A 6 14.38 -11.95 12.91
N ASN A 7 14.64 -12.80 11.90
CA ASN A 7 13.76 -13.88 11.46
C ASN A 7 12.34 -13.39 11.13
N ILE A 8 12.26 -12.26 10.39
CA ILE A 8 10.99 -11.60 10.01
C ILE A 8 10.87 -11.42 8.50
N TRP A 9 9.63 -11.33 8.01
CA TRP A 9 9.34 -10.86 6.66
C TRP A 9 9.32 -9.35 6.66
N ILE A 10 9.82 -8.73 5.56
CA ILE A 10 9.85 -7.27 5.40
C ILE A 10 9.24 -6.90 4.07
N VAL A 11 8.22 -6.03 4.09
CA VAL A 11 7.74 -5.32 2.92
C VAL A 11 8.41 -3.96 2.91
N ALA A 12 9.44 -3.81 2.09
CA ALA A 12 10.28 -2.62 1.98
C ALA A 12 9.81 -1.74 0.82
N GLY A 13 9.30 -0.61 1.11
CA GLY A 13 8.82 0.27 0.05
C GLY A 13 9.08 1.73 0.36
N THR A 14 9.38 2.54 -0.64
CA THR A 14 9.75 2.17 -2.01
C THR A 14 11.19 2.57 -2.28
N ILE A 15 11.85 1.86 -3.18
CA ILE A 15 13.20 2.21 -3.63
C ILE A 15 13.21 2.40 -5.15
N PRO A 16 14.05 3.32 -5.69
CA PRO A 16 14.23 3.46 -7.13
C PRO A 16 15.03 2.27 -7.67
N ILE A 17 14.46 1.54 -8.64
CA ILE A 17 15.12 0.44 -9.34
C ILE A 17 15.36 0.84 -10.78
N ALA A 18 16.56 0.53 -11.29
CA ALA A 18 16.94 0.82 -12.66
C ALA A 18 15.94 0.22 -13.66
N SER A 19 15.61 1.00 -14.67
CA SER A 19 14.73 0.58 -15.77
C SER A 19 15.54 0.35 -17.04
N LYS A 20 14.88 -0.16 -18.09
CA LYS A 20 15.47 -0.27 -19.42
C LYS A 20 15.65 1.10 -20.10
N LYS A 21 14.99 2.16 -19.63
CA LYS A 21 15.17 3.53 -20.13
C LYS A 21 16.22 4.24 -19.28
N VAL A 22 17.21 4.81 -19.92
CA VAL A 22 18.40 5.39 -19.28
C VAL A 22 18.06 6.49 -18.27
N ASP A 23 17.01 7.27 -18.53
CA ASP A 23 16.68 8.47 -17.75
C ASP A 23 15.53 8.24 -16.73
N LYS A 24 15.04 7.01 -16.58
CA LYS A 24 13.92 6.70 -15.70
C LYS A 24 14.16 5.45 -14.85
N VAL A 25 13.53 5.44 -13.68
CA VAL A 25 13.56 4.31 -12.74
C VAL A 25 12.15 3.85 -12.42
N TYR A 26 12.01 2.67 -11.80
CA TYR A 26 10.75 2.25 -11.19
C TYR A 26 10.70 2.63 -9.72
N SER A 27 9.53 3.06 -9.25
CA SER A 27 9.22 3.14 -7.82
C SER A 27 8.81 1.74 -7.36
N CYS A 28 9.73 1.02 -6.73
CA CYS A 28 9.57 -0.41 -6.47
C CYS A 28 9.39 -0.72 -4.99
N CYS A 29 8.36 -1.51 -4.66
CA CYS A 29 8.18 -2.13 -3.36
C CYS A 29 8.70 -3.56 -3.41
N ILE A 30 9.59 -3.95 -2.47
CA ILE A 30 10.26 -5.26 -2.46
C ILE A 30 9.88 -6.03 -1.20
N VAL A 31 9.66 -7.34 -1.36
CA VAL A 31 9.40 -8.24 -0.23
C VAL A 31 10.59 -9.16 0.01
N PHE A 32 11.06 -9.16 1.25
CA PHE A 32 12.08 -10.07 1.74
C PHE A 32 11.46 -11.12 2.67
N ASN A 33 11.81 -12.38 2.49
CA ASN A 33 11.45 -13.44 3.44
C ASN A 33 12.37 -13.37 4.68
N ASN A 34 12.08 -14.23 5.67
CA ASN A 34 12.86 -14.33 6.90
C ASN A 34 14.31 -14.85 6.70
N PHE A 35 14.65 -15.38 5.53
CA PHE A 35 16.02 -15.73 5.15
C PHE A 35 16.78 -14.56 4.49
N GLY A 36 16.08 -13.45 4.23
CA GLY A 36 16.63 -12.26 3.55
C GLY A 36 16.67 -12.35 2.03
N ASP A 37 15.96 -13.32 1.44
CA ASP A 37 15.84 -13.44 0.01
C ASP A 37 14.71 -12.54 -0.51
N ILE A 38 14.87 -11.97 -1.71
CA ILE A 38 13.80 -11.24 -2.39
C ILE A 38 12.84 -12.28 -2.97
N VAL A 39 11.59 -12.25 -2.52
CA VAL A 39 10.55 -13.21 -2.94
C VAL A 39 9.44 -12.59 -3.79
N SER A 40 9.31 -11.28 -3.78
CA SER A 40 8.40 -10.54 -4.65
C SER A 40 8.86 -9.09 -4.81
N SER A 41 8.43 -8.47 -5.89
CA SER A 41 8.61 -7.03 -6.11
C SER A 41 7.43 -6.46 -6.90
N TYR A 42 7.11 -5.20 -6.65
CA TYR A 42 6.03 -4.48 -7.31
C TYR A 42 6.51 -3.13 -7.79
N ASN A 43 6.45 -2.88 -9.08
CA ASN A 43 6.65 -1.58 -9.66
C ASN A 43 5.33 -0.82 -9.65
N LYS A 44 5.32 0.36 -9.04
CA LYS A 44 4.12 1.21 -8.94
C LYS A 44 3.50 1.42 -10.31
N ILE A 45 2.19 1.12 -10.45
CA ILE A 45 1.47 1.22 -11.73
C ILE A 45 1.03 2.66 -11.98
N HIS A 46 0.40 3.31 -11.00
CA HIS A 46 -0.20 4.62 -11.19
C HIS A 46 0.73 5.74 -10.72
N LEU A 47 1.26 6.50 -11.67
CA LEU A 47 2.17 7.61 -11.40
C LEU A 47 1.39 8.88 -11.01
N PHE A 48 1.96 9.64 -10.07
CA PHE A 48 1.32 10.82 -9.48
C PHE A 48 1.60 12.08 -10.32
N ASP A 49 0.84 12.23 -11.41
CA ASP A 49 0.88 13.40 -12.30
C ASP A 49 -0.36 14.26 -12.05
N VAL A 50 -0.25 15.22 -11.13
CA VAL A 50 -1.39 16.04 -10.70
C VAL A 50 -1.01 17.50 -10.52
N ASN A 51 -2.01 18.39 -10.64
CA ASN A 51 -1.93 19.77 -10.20
C ASN A 51 -2.94 19.95 -9.06
N ILE A 52 -2.46 20.40 -7.90
CA ILE A 52 -3.28 20.74 -6.73
C ILE A 52 -3.38 22.26 -6.72
N VAL A 53 -4.49 22.78 -7.24
CA VAL A 53 -4.69 24.23 -7.44
C VAL A 53 -4.70 24.97 -6.10
N GLU A 54 -5.34 24.38 -5.09
CA GLU A 54 -5.52 24.97 -3.76
C GLU A 54 -4.20 25.24 -3.03
N THR A 55 -3.18 24.42 -3.27
CA THR A 55 -1.84 24.57 -2.66
C THR A 55 -0.79 25.06 -3.66
N ASN A 56 -1.20 25.28 -4.93
CA ASN A 56 -0.29 25.62 -6.04
C ASN A 56 0.85 24.60 -6.21
N GLU A 57 0.58 23.34 -5.95
CA GLU A 57 1.54 22.24 -6.08
C GLU A 57 1.34 21.51 -7.41
N LYS A 58 2.45 21.22 -8.07
CA LYS A 58 2.47 20.47 -9.33
C LYS A 58 3.41 19.27 -9.20
N TYR A 59 2.88 18.11 -9.53
CA TYR A 59 3.62 16.84 -9.51
C TYR A 59 3.65 16.23 -10.90
N ARG A 60 4.81 15.70 -11.28
CA ARG A 60 5.07 14.99 -12.54
C ARG A 60 5.98 13.81 -12.24
N GLU A 61 5.42 12.75 -11.63
CA GLU A 61 6.19 11.55 -11.29
C GLU A 61 6.68 10.84 -12.56
N SER A 62 5.89 10.91 -13.64
CA SER A 62 6.24 10.33 -14.94
C SER A 62 7.47 10.94 -15.60
N ASP A 63 7.93 12.11 -15.17
CA ASP A 63 9.17 12.71 -15.69
C ASP A 63 10.40 11.86 -15.32
N TYR A 64 10.37 11.19 -14.15
CA TYR A 64 11.50 10.45 -13.58
C TYR A 64 11.24 8.95 -13.42
N PHE A 65 9.96 8.54 -13.37
CA PHE A 65 9.59 7.16 -13.14
C PHE A 65 8.87 6.55 -14.33
N LEU A 66 9.01 5.23 -14.49
CA LEU A 66 8.17 4.42 -15.37
C LEU A 66 7.07 3.75 -14.56
N ASP A 67 5.92 3.65 -15.18
CA ASP A 67 4.80 2.85 -14.68
C ASP A 67 5.10 1.35 -14.73
N GLY A 68 4.63 0.62 -13.73
CA GLY A 68 4.54 -0.84 -13.77
C GLY A 68 3.37 -1.29 -14.63
N ASP A 69 3.36 -2.57 -15.01
CA ASP A 69 2.38 -3.17 -15.92
C ASP A 69 1.55 -4.30 -15.30
N SER A 70 1.91 -4.74 -14.10
CA SER A 70 1.33 -5.93 -13.48
C SER A 70 1.11 -5.77 -11.98
N ILE A 71 0.02 -6.40 -11.48
CA ILE A 71 -0.19 -6.56 -10.04
C ILE A 71 0.84 -7.51 -9.45
N ALA A 72 1.18 -7.32 -8.18
CA ALA A 72 2.09 -8.21 -7.48
C ALA A 72 1.54 -8.62 -6.11
N TYR A 73 1.81 -9.87 -5.75
CA TYR A 73 1.49 -10.44 -4.45
C TYR A 73 2.50 -11.53 -4.09
N VAL A 74 2.45 -11.99 -2.87
CA VAL A 74 3.33 -13.05 -2.36
C VAL A 74 2.60 -13.95 -1.38
N ASP A 75 2.82 -15.26 -1.49
CA ASP A 75 2.41 -16.21 -0.49
C ASP A 75 3.44 -16.25 0.64
N THR A 76 2.97 -16.06 1.87
CA THR A 76 3.77 -16.18 3.07
C THR A 76 3.27 -17.37 3.90
N PRO A 77 4.02 -17.86 4.90
CA PRO A 77 3.55 -18.93 5.78
C PRO A 77 2.28 -18.60 6.57
N PHE A 78 1.88 -17.31 6.63
CA PHE A 78 0.76 -16.84 7.48
C PHE A 78 -0.40 -16.23 6.69
N CYS A 79 -0.17 -15.64 5.53
CA CYS A 79 -1.24 -15.08 4.68
C CYS A 79 -0.71 -14.73 3.28
N ARG A 80 -1.62 -14.43 2.35
CA ARG A 80 -1.28 -13.89 1.03
C ARG A 80 -1.29 -12.37 1.07
N ILE A 81 -0.16 -11.74 0.74
CA ILE A 81 0.04 -10.29 0.79
C ILE A 81 0.03 -9.70 -0.61
N GLY A 82 -0.86 -8.76 -0.87
CA GLY A 82 -0.88 -7.91 -2.06
C GLY A 82 -0.06 -6.65 -1.87
N LEU A 83 0.51 -6.13 -2.94
CA LEU A 83 1.35 -4.94 -2.94
C LEU A 83 0.69 -3.80 -3.71
N ALA A 84 0.76 -2.60 -3.15
CA ALA A 84 0.33 -1.35 -3.77
C ALA A 84 1.24 -0.21 -3.27
N VAL A 85 1.28 0.92 -3.97
CA VAL A 85 2.11 2.07 -3.58
C VAL A 85 1.34 3.37 -3.72
N CYS A 86 1.12 4.08 -2.59
CA CYS A 86 0.71 5.48 -2.53
C CYS A 86 -0.50 5.81 -3.44
N TYR A 87 -0.27 6.41 -4.61
CA TYR A 87 -1.30 6.86 -5.54
C TYR A 87 -2.21 5.75 -6.06
N ASP A 88 -1.73 4.50 -6.05
CA ASP A 88 -2.53 3.31 -6.37
C ASP A 88 -3.83 3.23 -5.56
N LEU A 89 -3.84 3.79 -4.35
CA LEU A 89 -5.01 3.82 -3.47
C LEU A 89 -6.26 4.42 -4.12
N ARG A 90 -6.09 5.31 -5.11
CA ARG A 90 -7.20 5.96 -5.82
C ARG A 90 -7.89 5.09 -6.85
N PHE A 91 -7.28 3.97 -7.22
CA PHE A 91 -7.71 3.11 -8.32
C PHE A 91 -8.30 1.80 -7.79
N PRO A 92 -9.64 1.71 -7.61
CA PRO A 92 -10.30 0.51 -7.08
C PRO A 92 -10.04 -0.73 -7.92
N GLU A 93 -9.79 -0.57 -9.21
CA GLU A 93 -9.54 -1.64 -10.18
C GLU A 93 -8.33 -2.50 -9.76
N LEU A 94 -7.26 -1.87 -9.25
CA LEU A 94 -6.08 -2.58 -8.75
C LEU A 94 -6.46 -3.51 -7.60
N PHE A 95 -7.22 -3.00 -6.63
CA PHE A 95 -7.61 -3.77 -5.44
C PHE A 95 -8.63 -4.86 -5.77
N ARG A 96 -9.50 -4.64 -6.76
CA ARG A 96 -10.38 -5.68 -7.29
C ARG A 96 -9.60 -6.81 -7.96
N ARG A 97 -8.58 -6.49 -8.74
CA ARG A 97 -7.68 -7.48 -9.34
C ARG A 97 -6.88 -8.23 -8.28
N LEU A 98 -6.38 -7.55 -7.26
CA LEU A 98 -5.72 -8.19 -6.11
C LEU A 98 -6.69 -9.10 -5.35
N SER A 99 -7.91 -8.64 -5.06
CA SER A 99 -8.95 -9.42 -4.38
C SER A 99 -9.28 -10.72 -5.11
N SER A 100 -9.32 -10.72 -6.46
CA SER A 100 -9.52 -11.93 -7.25
C SER A 100 -8.40 -12.97 -7.13
N GLN A 101 -7.24 -12.59 -6.56
CA GLN A 101 -6.14 -13.48 -6.22
C GLN A 101 -6.21 -14.00 -4.77
N ASN A 102 -7.34 -13.84 -4.09
CA ASN A 102 -7.55 -14.23 -2.69
C ASN A 102 -6.54 -13.60 -1.73
N ILE A 103 -6.23 -12.30 -1.92
CA ILE A 103 -5.35 -11.56 -1.01
C ILE A 103 -6.00 -11.43 0.37
N ASP A 104 -5.22 -11.61 1.42
CA ASP A 104 -5.65 -11.44 2.81
C ASP A 104 -5.28 -10.06 3.37
N LEU A 105 -4.11 -9.57 3.03
CA LEU A 105 -3.54 -8.31 3.49
C LEU A 105 -2.97 -7.53 2.30
N VAL A 106 -3.20 -6.24 2.24
CA VAL A 106 -2.44 -5.33 1.36
C VAL A 106 -1.45 -4.53 2.19
N CYS A 107 -0.18 -4.55 1.79
CA CYS A 107 0.85 -3.66 2.30
C CYS A 107 1.07 -2.51 1.32
N MET A 108 0.99 -1.27 1.83
CA MET A 108 1.03 -0.09 0.97
C MET A 108 1.87 1.05 1.58
N PRO A 109 3.13 1.20 1.18
CA PRO A 109 3.93 2.38 1.51
C PRO A 109 3.40 3.61 0.76
N ALA A 110 3.43 4.78 1.41
CA ALA A 110 2.88 6.01 0.84
C ALA A 110 3.56 7.29 1.34
N ALA A 111 3.38 8.37 0.57
CA ALA A 111 3.72 9.74 0.92
C ALA A 111 2.65 10.68 0.32
N PHE A 112 1.42 10.60 0.82
CA PHE A 112 0.32 11.48 0.39
C PHE A 112 0.64 12.92 0.73
N THR A 113 0.29 13.88 -0.13
CA THR A 113 0.38 15.31 0.20
C THR A 113 -0.51 15.61 1.41
N SER A 114 -0.13 16.56 2.23
CA SER A 114 -0.88 16.95 3.42
C SER A 114 -2.32 17.31 3.08
N PHE A 115 -2.54 18.10 2.01
CA PHE A 115 -3.85 18.53 1.54
C PHE A 115 -4.75 17.35 1.13
N THR A 116 -4.29 16.50 0.22
CA THR A 116 -5.10 15.37 -0.27
C THR A 116 -5.21 14.25 0.77
N GLY A 117 -4.21 14.07 1.61
CA GLY A 117 -4.20 13.07 2.67
C GLY A 117 -5.26 13.36 3.71
N LYS A 118 -5.38 14.62 4.16
CA LYS A 118 -6.40 15.06 5.13
C LYS A 118 -7.83 14.76 4.64
N ALA A 119 -8.07 14.94 3.34
CA ALA A 119 -9.40 14.72 2.78
C ALA A 119 -9.69 13.26 2.42
N HIS A 120 -8.70 12.47 2.02
CA HIS A 120 -8.96 11.21 1.31
C HIS A 120 -8.32 9.97 1.95
N TRP A 121 -7.18 10.10 2.66
CA TRP A 121 -6.35 8.96 3.07
C TRP A 121 -7.09 7.88 3.83
N GLU A 122 -7.66 8.24 4.99
CA GLU A 122 -8.37 7.28 5.84
C GLU A 122 -9.61 6.72 5.15
N HIS A 123 -10.37 7.56 4.46
CA HIS A 123 -11.58 7.15 3.76
C HIS A 123 -11.30 6.11 2.67
N LEU A 124 -10.27 6.37 1.86
CA LEU A 124 -9.91 5.45 0.77
C LEU A 124 -9.38 4.12 1.31
N ILE A 125 -8.51 4.11 2.32
CA ILE A 125 -8.01 2.86 2.92
C ILE A 125 -9.16 2.02 3.45
N LYS A 126 -10.07 2.63 4.24
CA LYS A 126 -11.23 1.94 4.78
C LYS A 126 -12.15 1.43 3.67
N ALA A 127 -12.40 2.23 2.63
CA ALA A 127 -13.18 1.78 1.48
C ALA A 127 -12.55 0.56 0.81
N ARG A 128 -11.22 0.58 0.53
CA ARG A 128 -10.52 -0.57 -0.06
C ARG A 128 -10.56 -1.81 0.82
N ALA A 129 -10.45 -1.64 2.15
CA ALA A 129 -10.56 -2.75 3.10
C ALA A 129 -11.96 -3.37 3.06
N ILE A 130 -13.00 -2.56 3.20
CA ILE A 130 -14.41 -2.96 3.27
C ILE A 130 -14.85 -3.63 1.96
N GLU A 131 -14.66 -2.98 0.83
CA GLU A 131 -15.17 -3.45 -0.46
C GLU A 131 -14.51 -4.74 -0.96
N ASN A 132 -13.31 -5.06 -0.45
CA ASN A 132 -12.56 -6.27 -0.83
C ASN A 132 -12.45 -7.28 0.31
N LEU A 133 -12.98 -6.99 1.50
CA LEU A 133 -12.89 -7.80 2.72
C LEU A 133 -11.44 -8.23 3.03
N ILE A 134 -10.51 -7.27 2.99
CA ILE A 134 -9.06 -7.49 3.21
C ILE A 134 -8.51 -6.57 4.29
N TYR A 135 -7.44 -7.00 4.94
CA TYR A 135 -6.66 -6.13 5.82
C TYR A 135 -5.82 -5.14 5.01
N PHE A 136 -5.57 -3.97 5.58
CA PHE A 136 -4.59 -2.99 5.07
C PHE A 136 -3.56 -2.66 6.13
N ALA A 137 -2.27 -2.70 5.76
CA ALA A 137 -1.15 -2.17 6.52
C ALA A 137 -0.46 -1.10 5.67
N SER A 138 -0.68 0.17 6.03
CA SER A 138 -0.21 1.30 5.24
C SER A 138 0.79 2.12 6.04
N SER A 139 2.05 2.09 5.63
CA SER A 139 3.10 2.95 6.17
C SER A 139 3.16 4.26 5.38
N ALA A 140 3.00 5.39 6.06
CA ALA A 140 2.91 6.70 5.42
C ALA A 140 3.94 7.67 6.00
N GLN A 141 4.73 8.28 5.11
CA GLN A 141 5.61 9.37 5.49
C GLN A 141 4.79 10.61 5.86
N GLY A 142 5.16 11.27 6.96
CA GLY A 142 4.51 12.48 7.46
C GLY A 142 5.51 13.58 7.78
N GLY A 143 5.04 14.84 7.72
CA GLY A 143 5.81 16.01 8.06
C GLY A 143 6.43 16.73 6.87
N TYR A 144 7.33 17.66 7.18
CA TYR A 144 8.00 18.49 6.18
C TYR A 144 9.26 17.82 5.65
N HIS A 145 9.40 17.82 4.33
CA HIS A 145 10.58 17.34 3.61
C HIS A 145 11.52 18.50 3.26
N VAL A 146 12.79 18.20 3.01
CA VAL A 146 13.83 19.19 2.64
C VAL A 146 13.41 20.01 1.40
N SER A 147 12.61 19.42 0.50
CA SER A 147 12.06 20.10 -0.68
C SER A 147 10.95 21.13 -0.38
N GLY A 148 10.56 21.32 0.88
CA GLY A 148 9.43 22.15 1.29
C GLY A 148 8.07 21.47 1.18
N ARG A 149 7.98 20.26 0.60
CA ARG A 149 6.77 19.49 0.54
C ARG A 149 6.34 19.01 1.92
N GLU A 150 5.03 19.06 2.21
CA GLU A 150 4.45 18.45 3.39
C GLU A 150 3.68 17.18 3.03
N THR A 151 3.89 16.10 3.79
CA THR A 151 3.14 14.85 3.66
C THR A 151 2.31 14.57 4.90
N TYR A 152 1.19 13.86 4.69
CA TYR A 152 0.12 13.71 5.67
C TYR A 152 0.46 12.75 6.83
N GLY A 153 1.28 11.73 6.60
CA GLY A 153 1.51 10.68 7.57
C GLY A 153 0.29 9.78 7.74
N HIS A 154 -0.12 9.55 8.99
CA HIS A 154 -1.25 8.71 9.35
C HIS A 154 -1.06 7.24 8.91
N SER A 155 0.14 6.67 9.21
CA SER A 155 0.34 5.22 9.06
C SER A 155 -0.74 4.49 9.83
N MET A 156 -1.39 3.50 9.21
CA MET A 156 -2.53 2.83 9.83
C MET A 156 -2.67 1.37 9.41
N ILE A 157 -3.28 0.59 10.31
CA ILE A 157 -3.71 -0.78 10.06
C ILE A 157 -5.22 -0.85 10.17
N VAL A 158 -5.88 -1.40 9.15
CA VAL A 158 -7.34 -1.49 9.06
C VAL A 158 -7.75 -2.93 8.82
N ASN A 159 -8.80 -3.38 9.50
CA ASN A 159 -9.36 -4.71 9.32
C ASN A 159 -10.36 -4.78 8.13
N PRO A 160 -10.80 -5.98 7.72
CA PRO A 160 -11.74 -6.15 6.62
C PRO A 160 -13.11 -5.50 6.81
N TRP A 161 -13.48 -5.12 8.05
CA TRP A 161 -14.73 -4.41 8.37
C TRP A 161 -14.58 -2.89 8.33
N GLY A 162 -13.35 -2.39 8.05
CA GLY A 162 -13.05 -0.95 7.99
C GLY A 162 -12.71 -0.32 9.35
N GLU A 163 -12.56 -1.13 10.39
CA GLU A 163 -12.12 -0.63 11.69
C GLU A 163 -10.61 -0.37 11.70
N THR A 164 -10.21 0.76 12.21
CA THR A 164 -8.81 1.10 12.43
C THR A 164 -8.31 0.35 13.66
N LEU A 165 -7.40 -0.60 13.44
CA LEU A 165 -6.80 -1.40 14.53
C LEU A 165 -5.69 -0.63 15.25
N ASP A 166 -4.89 0.12 14.50
CA ASP A 166 -3.85 0.99 15.04
C ASP A 166 -3.54 2.12 14.07
N ILE A 167 -3.14 3.29 14.59
CA ILE A 167 -2.82 4.48 13.81
C ILE A 167 -1.78 5.36 14.50
N ILE A 168 -0.80 5.85 13.76
CA ILE A 168 0.11 6.89 14.21
C ILE A 168 -0.03 8.12 13.31
N LYS A 169 -0.52 9.23 13.87
CA LYS A 169 -0.90 10.42 13.09
C LYS A 169 0.32 11.26 12.66
N ASN A 170 0.93 11.99 13.57
CA ASN A 170 1.91 13.04 13.28
C ASN A 170 3.25 12.83 14.02
N LYS A 171 3.62 11.57 14.28
CA LYS A 171 4.85 11.23 15.00
C LYS A 171 5.61 10.14 14.27
N SER A 172 6.92 10.13 14.41
CA SER A 172 7.71 8.95 14.07
C SER A 172 7.44 7.84 15.07
N GLY A 173 7.29 6.59 14.60
CA GLY A 173 7.02 5.47 15.48
C GLY A 173 6.66 4.20 14.73
N VAL A 174 6.22 3.21 15.49
CA VAL A 174 5.78 1.90 15.01
C VAL A 174 4.36 1.66 15.50
N ILE A 175 3.53 1.11 14.63
CA ILE A 175 2.19 0.59 14.95
C ILE A 175 2.23 -0.92 14.83
N ILE A 176 1.49 -1.63 15.70
CA ILE A 176 1.48 -3.10 15.76
C ILE A 176 0.04 -3.59 15.92
N SER A 177 -0.33 -4.55 15.10
CA SER A 177 -1.63 -5.21 15.20
C SER A 177 -1.56 -6.68 14.81
N THR A 178 -2.49 -7.46 15.32
CA THR A 178 -2.67 -8.86 14.94
C THR A 178 -3.61 -8.94 13.73
N ILE A 179 -3.22 -9.74 12.74
CA ILE A 179 -4.04 -10.09 11.59
C ILE A 179 -4.67 -11.46 11.85
N ASP A 180 -5.98 -11.49 12.06
CA ASP A 180 -6.74 -12.75 12.28
C ASP A 180 -7.32 -13.25 10.96
N ILE A 181 -6.61 -14.16 10.33
CA ILE A 181 -7.02 -14.78 9.06
C ILE A 181 -8.26 -15.66 9.21
N ASN A 182 -8.45 -16.30 10.37
CA ASN A 182 -9.63 -17.14 10.59
C ASN A 182 -10.90 -16.27 10.70
N SER A 183 -10.83 -15.16 11.43
CA SER A 183 -11.91 -14.18 11.50
C SER A 183 -12.26 -13.63 10.11
N GLN A 184 -11.25 -13.30 9.30
CA GLN A 184 -11.45 -12.83 7.93
C GLN A 184 -12.13 -13.89 7.04
N LYS A 185 -11.71 -15.17 7.11
CA LYS A 185 -12.34 -16.26 6.38
C LYS A 185 -13.80 -16.43 6.78
N ASN A 186 -14.09 -16.39 8.08
CA ASN A 186 -15.46 -16.45 8.59
C ASN A 186 -16.31 -15.27 8.11
N LEU A 187 -15.74 -14.06 8.11
CA LEU A 187 -16.42 -12.87 7.56
C LEU A 187 -16.77 -13.09 6.09
N ARG A 188 -15.82 -13.47 5.25
CA ARG A 188 -16.05 -13.73 3.81
C ARG A 188 -17.10 -14.79 3.57
N LYS A 189 -17.14 -15.86 4.39
CA LYS A 189 -18.16 -16.92 4.32
C LYS A 189 -19.54 -16.41 4.68
N ASN A 190 -19.68 -15.59 5.73
CA ASN A 190 -20.96 -15.13 6.25
C ASN A 190 -21.47 -13.86 5.51
N PHE A 191 -20.56 -13.10 4.90
CA PHE A 191 -20.86 -11.91 4.10
C PHE A 191 -20.21 -12.01 2.72
N PRO A 192 -20.71 -12.88 1.82
CA PRO A 192 -20.08 -13.24 0.55
C PRO A 192 -20.33 -12.20 -0.54
N CYS A 193 -20.16 -10.90 -0.25
CA CYS A 193 -20.42 -9.81 -1.19
C CYS A 193 -19.50 -9.86 -2.43
N LEU A 194 -18.31 -10.46 -2.31
CA LEU A 194 -17.40 -10.64 -3.43
C LEU A 194 -17.93 -11.65 -4.46
N ASP A 195 -18.66 -12.67 -4.01
CA ASP A 195 -19.27 -13.68 -4.88
C ASP A 195 -20.55 -13.16 -5.56
N HIS A 196 -21.14 -12.11 -5.02
CA HIS A 196 -22.35 -11.47 -5.57
C HIS A 196 -22.05 -10.51 -6.72
N LYS A 197 -20.77 -10.28 -7.03
CA LYS A 197 -20.35 -9.38 -8.12
C LYS A 197 -20.89 -9.87 -9.48
N LYS A 198 -21.48 -8.96 -10.27
CA LYS A 198 -22.09 -9.26 -11.58
C LYS A 198 -21.31 -8.69 -12.79
N LEU A 199 -20.33 -7.78 -12.53
CA LEU A 199 -19.52 -7.10 -13.55
C LEU A 199 -18.05 -7.46 -13.41
#